data_5dbaea8833b29527262bff73b152fd16
#
_entry.id   5dbaea8833b29527262bff73b152fd16
#
_cell.length_a   1.000
_cell.length_b   1.000
_cell.length_c   1.000
_cell.angle_alpha   90.00
_cell.angle_beta   90.00
_cell.angle_gamma   90.00
#
_symmetry.space_group_name_H-M   'P 1'
#
loop_
_entity.id
_entity.type
_entity.pdbx_description
1 polymer ?
#
loop_
_entity_poly.entity_id
_entity_poly.type
_entity_poly.pdbx_seq_one_letter_code
_entity_poly.pdbx_strand_id
1 'polypeptide(L)'
;MKIRLYIIPLFVALVCILCAHHTSSESKILSRGSAGWNGSHMDSYPIGQPELTVIKAIMPIGMTTPIHKHPNPMAVYVLKGEIEICDENGNSKQFKQGEVLIPTPDEWHYGFNIGNIPAETITFYAGTVNGAPLRVMKNGD
;
A
#
# COMPACT_ATOMS: atom_id res chain seq x y z
N MET A 1 34.34 18.95 -64.97
CA MET A 1 34.23 19.38 -63.55
C MET A 1 33.09 18.56 -62.92
N LYS A 2 33.45 17.53 -62.11
CA LYS A 2 32.45 16.56 -61.55
C LYS A 2 32.08 17.03 -60.14
N ILE A 3 30.82 17.44 -59.93
CA ILE A 3 30.27 17.79 -58.65
C ILE A 3 29.85 16.46 -57.93
N ARG A 4 30.59 16.08 -56.89
CA ARG A 4 30.19 14.99 -55.98
C ARG A 4 29.31 15.57 -54.87
N LEU A 5 28.05 15.25 -54.93
CA LEU A 5 27.07 15.59 -53.86
C LEU A 5 27.23 14.59 -52.69
N TYR A 6 27.65 15.09 -51.52
CA TYR A 6 27.69 14.32 -50.27
C TYR A 6 26.35 14.37 -49.58
N ILE A 7 25.54 13.31 -49.69
CA ILE A 7 24.19 13.20 -49.05
C ILE A 7 24.23 12.29 -47.81
N ILE A 8 25.36 12.17 -47.11
CA ILE A 8 25.44 11.17 -46.02
C ILE A 8 25.36 11.68 -44.57
N PRO A 9 25.36 12.99 -44.21
CA PRO A 9 25.28 13.33 -42.78
C PRO A 9 23.86 13.51 -42.20
N LEU A 10 22.82 13.62 -43.03
CA LEU A 10 21.49 13.96 -42.50
C LEU A 10 20.73 12.77 -41.88
N PHE A 11 21.00 11.55 -42.33
CA PHE A 11 20.30 10.34 -41.85
C PHE A 11 20.84 9.83 -40.48
N VAL A 12 22.13 10.06 -40.21
CA VAL A 12 22.75 9.64 -38.94
C VAL A 12 22.33 10.56 -37.78
N ALA A 13 22.12 11.85 -38.04
CA ALA A 13 21.66 12.80 -37.03
C ALA A 13 20.20 12.57 -36.62
N LEU A 14 19.33 12.09 -37.52
CA LEU A 14 17.92 11.84 -37.24
C LEU A 14 17.71 10.56 -36.37
N VAL A 15 18.57 9.56 -36.52
CA VAL A 15 18.48 8.32 -35.71
C VAL A 15 18.92 8.54 -34.25
N CYS A 16 19.87 9.44 -34.00
CA CYS A 16 20.32 9.78 -32.64
C CYS A 16 19.30 10.60 -31.84
N ILE A 17 18.43 11.38 -32.49
CA ILE A 17 17.40 12.19 -31.80
C ILE A 17 16.23 11.32 -31.32
N LEU A 18 15.97 10.16 -31.94
CA LEU A 18 14.88 9.24 -31.55
C LEU A 18 15.23 8.32 -30.37
N CYS A 19 16.49 8.25 -29.94
CA CYS A 19 16.93 7.41 -28.83
C CYS A 19 16.97 8.10 -27.44
N ALA A 20 16.64 9.38 -27.34
CA ALA A 20 16.71 10.14 -26.10
C ALA A 20 15.34 10.31 -25.42
N HIS A 21 14.46 9.28 -25.44
CA HIS A 21 13.40 9.20 -24.45
C HIS A 21 14.02 8.71 -23.15
N HIS A 22 14.64 9.61 -22.40
CA HIS A 22 14.96 9.40 -20.99
C HIS A 22 13.65 9.32 -20.23
N THR A 23 13.11 8.11 -20.05
CA THR A 23 12.05 7.88 -19.07
C THR A 23 12.70 7.98 -17.69
N SER A 24 12.57 9.15 -17.05
CA SER A 24 12.94 9.28 -15.65
C SER A 24 11.99 8.43 -14.80
N SER A 25 12.53 7.65 -13.85
CA SER A 25 11.71 7.00 -12.85
C SER A 25 11.15 8.05 -11.88
N GLU A 26 9.83 8.03 -11.65
CA GLU A 26 9.19 8.85 -10.63
C GLU A 26 8.92 7.99 -9.41
N SER A 27 9.20 8.49 -8.20
CA SER A 27 8.85 7.84 -6.94
C SER A 27 8.08 8.81 -6.04
N LYS A 28 7.02 8.31 -5.40
CA LYS A 28 6.15 9.09 -4.53
C LYS A 28 5.99 8.39 -3.19
N ILE A 29 6.14 9.13 -2.09
CA ILE A 29 5.79 8.66 -0.76
C ILE A 29 4.25 8.67 -0.65
N LEU A 30 3.62 7.51 -0.49
CA LEU A 30 2.17 7.38 -0.35
C LEU A 30 1.70 7.64 1.08
N SER A 31 2.49 7.23 2.08
CA SER A 31 2.23 7.49 3.49
C SER A 31 3.52 7.45 4.29
N ARG A 32 3.61 8.24 5.35
CA ARG A 32 4.70 8.23 6.34
C ARG A 32 4.16 8.73 7.65
N GLY A 33 4.40 8.01 8.76
CA GLY A 33 3.97 8.44 10.07
C GLY A 33 4.41 7.49 11.18
N SER A 34 4.33 7.97 12.42
CA SER A 34 4.50 7.21 13.67
C SER A 34 3.18 7.11 14.45
N ALA A 35 2.07 7.39 13.79
CA ALA A 35 0.73 7.26 14.33
C ALA A 35 -0.16 6.52 13.33
N GLY A 36 -1.17 5.83 13.84
CA GLY A 36 -2.21 5.19 13.06
C GLY A 36 -3.16 6.19 12.40
N TRP A 37 -4.10 5.69 11.62
CA TRP A 37 -5.08 6.49 10.87
C TRP A 37 -5.99 7.36 11.76
N ASN A 38 -6.20 6.94 13.01
CA ASN A 38 -7.02 7.65 14.01
C ASN A 38 -6.20 8.59 14.91
N GLY A 39 -4.89 8.72 14.66
CA GLY A 39 -3.98 9.58 15.43
C GLY A 39 -3.33 8.92 16.64
N SER A 40 -3.70 7.67 16.97
CA SER A 40 -3.08 6.93 18.07
C SER A 40 -1.60 6.65 17.78
N HIS A 41 -0.75 6.85 18.77
CA HIS A 41 0.69 6.70 18.64
C HIS A 41 1.09 5.22 18.51
N MET A 42 2.09 4.95 17.68
CA MET A 42 2.74 3.65 17.60
C MET A 42 3.97 3.63 18.49
N ASP A 43 4.11 2.62 19.36
CA ASP A 43 5.22 2.56 20.33
C ASP A 43 6.56 2.25 19.66
N SER A 44 6.80 1.01 19.31
CA SER A 44 8.06 0.55 18.74
C SER A 44 7.86 -0.61 17.76
N TYR A 45 8.88 -0.89 16.96
CA TYR A 45 8.92 -2.16 16.21
C TYR A 45 9.18 -3.32 17.17
N PRO A 46 8.63 -4.52 16.88
CA PRO A 46 8.92 -5.71 17.68
C PRO A 46 10.41 -6.04 17.65
N ILE A 47 10.93 -6.51 18.80
CA ILE A 47 12.33 -6.91 18.95
C ILE A 47 12.50 -8.38 18.55
N GLY A 48 13.43 -8.68 17.67
CA GLY A 48 13.74 -10.05 17.22
C GLY A 48 14.21 -10.09 15.77
N GLN A 49 14.38 -11.29 15.23
CA GLN A 49 14.69 -11.48 13.82
C GLN A 49 13.49 -11.01 12.97
N PRO A 50 13.64 -10.04 12.08
CA PRO A 50 12.52 -9.54 11.28
C PRO A 50 11.91 -10.64 10.41
N GLU A 51 10.58 -10.65 10.33
CA GLU A 51 9.78 -11.41 9.39
C GLU A 51 8.77 -10.48 8.71
N LEU A 52 8.88 -10.38 7.39
CA LEU A 52 8.01 -9.54 6.60
C LEU A 52 6.96 -10.42 5.91
N THR A 53 5.69 -10.12 6.14
CA THR A 53 4.58 -10.83 5.50
C THR A 53 3.79 -9.89 4.61
N VAL A 54 3.53 -10.31 3.37
CA VAL A 54 2.71 -9.56 2.42
C VAL A 54 1.49 -10.41 2.07
N ILE A 55 0.30 -9.83 2.25
CA ILE A 55 -0.98 -10.49 1.97
C ILE A 55 -1.75 -9.68 0.94
N LYS A 56 -2.31 -10.35 -0.06
CA LYS A 56 -3.38 -9.81 -0.89
C LYS A 56 -4.72 -10.31 -0.35
N ALA A 57 -5.64 -9.39 -0.07
CA ALA A 57 -7.00 -9.71 0.37
C ALA A 57 -8.03 -9.14 -0.61
N ILE A 58 -9.18 -9.81 -0.69
CA ILE A 58 -10.35 -9.36 -1.46
C ILE A 58 -11.53 -9.28 -0.51
N MET A 59 -12.19 -8.14 -0.46
CA MET A 59 -13.41 -7.90 0.31
C MET A 59 -14.59 -7.77 -0.66
N PRO A 60 -15.50 -8.75 -0.74
CA PRO A 60 -16.73 -8.63 -1.49
C PRO A 60 -17.52 -7.36 -1.16
N ILE A 61 -18.41 -6.94 -2.05
CA ILE A 61 -19.31 -5.81 -1.82
C ILE A 61 -20.08 -6.01 -0.51
N GLY A 62 -20.08 -5.00 0.36
CA GLY A 62 -20.79 -5.03 1.64
C GLY A 62 -20.18 -5.95 2.70
N MET A 63 -19.04 -6.59 2.42
CA MET A 63 -18.35 -7.40 3.43
C MET A 63 -17.85 -6.52 4.57
N THR A 64 -18.10 -6.98 5.79
CA THR A 64 -17.54 -6.43 7.04
C THR A 64 -16.59 -7.46 7.66
N THR A 65 -15.41 -7.04 8.07
CA THR A 65 -14.52 -7.91 8.84
C THR A 65 -15.03 -8.03 10.30
N PRO A 66 -14.81 -9.17 10.98
CA PRO A 66 -14.99 -9.22 12.42
C PRO A 66 -14.10 -8.19 13.13
N ILE A 67 -14.45 -7.83 14.38
CA ILE A 67 -13.62 -6.95 15.20
C ILE A 67 -12.31 -7.68 15.53
N HIS A 68 -11.21 -7.05 15.21
CA HIS A 68 -9.87 -7.63 15.38
C HIS A 68 -8.84 -6.55 15.64
N LYS A 69 -7.64 -6.97 16.01
CA LYS A 69 -6.46 -6.09 16.14
C LYS A 69 -5.22 -6.75 15.53
N HIS A 70 -4.23 -5.95 15.26
CA HIS A 70 -2.94 -6.40 14.75
C HIS A 70 -1.84 -6.03 15.75
N PRO A 71 -1.15 -7.03 16.35
CA PRO A 71 -0.05 -6.75 17.29
C PRO A 71 1.19 -6.12 16.62
N ASN A 72 1.38 -6.35 15.32
CA ASN A 72 2.55 -5.87 14.60
C ASN A 72 2.22 -4.61 13.79
N PRO A 73 3.18 -3.68 13.63
CA PRO A 73 3.08 -2.58 12.69
C PRO A 73 2.79 -3.09 11.27
N MET A 74 1.91 -2.39 10.58
CA MET A 74 1.51 -2.78 9.24
C MET A 74 1.08 -1.59 8.39
N ALA A 75 1.06 -1.78 7.09
CA ALA A 75 0.49 -0.85 6.13
C ALA A 75 -0.41 -1.60 5.15
N VAL A 76 -1.56 -1.02 4.83
CA VAL A 76 -2.53 -1.55 3.87
C VAL A 76 -2.65 -0.59 2.70
N TYR A 77 -2.27 -1.02 1.52
CA TYR A 77 -2.50 -0.29 0.28
C TYR A 77 -3.80 -0.74 -0.36
N VAL A 78 -4.70 0.18 -0.65
CA VAL A 78 -5.93 -0.10 -1.39
C VAL A 78 -5.61 -0.20 -2.88
N LEU A 79 -5.54 -1.43 -3.38
CA LEU A 79 -5.22 -1.71 -4.78
C LEU A 79 -6.41 -1.41 -5.70
N LYS A 80 -7.65 -1.61 -5.19
CA LYS A 80 -8.89 -1.39 -5.93
C LYS A 80 -10.07 -1.21 -4.99
N GLY A 81 -11.07 -0.43 -5.41
CA GLY A 81 -12.29 -0.20 -4.63
C GLY A 81 -12.11 0.78 -3.48
N GLU A 82 -13.00 0.69 -2.50
CA GLU A 82 -13.09 1.60 -1.36
C GLU A 82 -13.40 0.81 -0.10
N ILE A 83 -12.71 1.13 1.00
CA ILE A 83 -12.94 0.53 2.30
C ILE A 83 -13.12 1.62 3.36
N GLU A 84 -13.88 1.34 4.39
CA GLU A 84 -13.95 2.15 5.60
C GLU A 84 -13.42 1.34 6.78
N ILE A 85 -12.65 1.99 7.64
CA ILE A 85 -12.14 1.42 8.89
C ILE A 85 -12.79 2.16 10.04
N CYS A 86 -13.27 1.40 11.04
CA CYS A 86 -13.88 1.92 12.26
C CYS A 86 -13.18 1.35 13.48
N ASP A 87 -12.93 2.17 14.49
CA ASP A 87 -12.48 1.73 15.81
C ASP A 87 -13.66 1.61 16.80
N GLU A 88 -13.40 1.07 17.98
CA GLU A 88 -14.42 0.93 19.03
C GLU A 88 -14.82 2.25 19.69
N ASN A 89 -14.08 3.33 19.46
CA ASN A 89 -14.41 4.66 19.97
C ASN A 89 -15.38 5.43 19.05
N GLY A 90 -15.76 4.82 17.92
CA GLY A 90 -16.65 5.42 16.94
C GLY A 90 -15.94 6.32 15.92
N ASN A 91 -14.61 6.35 15.91
CA ASN A 91 -13.90 7.00 14.83
C ASN A 91 -13.98 6.13 13.57
N SER A 92 -14.14 6.76 12.42
CA SER A 92 -14.06 6.07 11.14
C SER A 92 -13.30 6.89 10.09
N LYS A 93 -12.74 6.19 9.10
CA LYS A 93 -12.07 6.80 7.96
C LYS A 93 -12.18 5.93 6.74
N GLN A 94 -12.44 6.59 5.60
CA GLN A 94 -12.53 5.95 4.29
C GLN A 94 -11.19 6.01 3.56
N PHE A 95 -10.90 4.94 2.84
CA PHE A 95 -9.72 4.78 2.00
C PHE A 95 -10.13 4.21 0.65
N LYS A 96 -9.66 4.85 -0.42
CA LYS A 96 -9.94 4.45 -1.79
C LYS A 96 -8.69 4.02 -2.53
N GLN A 97 -8.86 3.49 -3.70
CA GLN A 97 -7.77 3.06 -4.57
C GLN A 97 -6.60 4.06 -4.62
N GLY A 98 -5.39 3.57 -4.37
CA GLY A 98 -4.16 4.37 -4.34
C GLY A 98 -3.80 4.92 -2.96
N GLU A 99 -4.67 4.81 -1.96
CA GLU A 99 -4.41 5.30 -0.61
C GLU A 99 -3.84 4.21 0.30
N VAL A 100 -3.16 4.65 1.36
CA VAL A 100 -2.55 3.78 2.37
C VAL A 100 -3.21 4.01 3.71
N LEU A 101 -3.73 2.94 4.29
CA LEU A 101 -4.17 2.84 5.68
C LEU A 101 -3.00 2.32 6.53
N ILE A 102 -2.72 2.99 7.64
CA ILE A 102 -1.80 2.50 8.68
C ILE A 102 -2.62 2.30 9.96
N PRO A 103 -3.00 1.06 10.32
CA PRO A 103 -3.66 0.78 11.59
C PRO A 103 -2.68 0.97 12.75
N THR A 104 -3.19 1.39 13.90
CA THR A 104 -2.40 1.40 15.14
C THR A 104 -2.29 -0.03 15.67
N PRO A 105 -1.08 -0.50 16.00
CA PRO A 105 -0.92 -1.81 16.64
C PRO A 105 -1.74 -1.93 17.93
N ASP A 106 -2.25 -3.12 18.18
CA ASP A 106 -3.04 -3.50 19.36
C ASP A 106 -4.37 -2.75 19.58
N GLU A 107 -4.82 -1.95 18.64
CA GLU A 107 -6.13 -1.31 18.67
C GLU A 107 -7.21 -2.14 17.96
N TRP A 108 -8.36 -2.31 18.64
CA TRP A 108 -9.51 -3.02 18.10
C TRP A 108 -10.20 -2.20 17.02
N HIS A 109 -10.40 -2.81 15.86
CA HIS A 109 -11.07 -2.19 14.72
C HIS A 109 -11.75 -3.24 13.84
N TYR A 110 -12.57 -2.76 12.92
CA TYR A 110 -13.12 -3.54 11.82
C TYR A 110 -13.12 -2.69 10.56
N GLY A 111 -13.17 -3.36 9.44
CA GLY A 111 -13.26 -2.70 8.13
C GLY A 111 -14.41 -3.24 7.32
N PHE A 112 -14.95 -2.44 6.42
CA PHE A 112 -15.93 -2.92 5.47
C PHE A 112 -15.77 -2.29 4.09
N ASN A 113 -16.24 -3.00 3.07
CA ASN A 113 -16.26 -2.50 1.70
C ASN A 113 -17.50 -1.63 1.50
N ILE A 114 -17.29 -0.31 1.40
CA ILE A 114 -18.33 0.69 1.16
C ILE A 114 -18.60 0.93 -0.33
N GLY A 115 -17.76 0.37 -1.20
CA GLY A 115 -17.84 0.56 -2.64
C GLY A 115 -18.88 -0.35 -3.31
N ASN A 116 -19.07 -0.15 -4.60
CA ASN A 116 -19.97 -0.93 -5.46
C ASN A 116 -19.24 -2.02 -6.28
N ILE A 117 -17.96 -2.28 -5.97
CA ILE A 117 -17.14 -3.36 -6.54
C ILE A 117 -16.39 -4.07 -5.41
N PRO A 118 -15.88 -5.30 -5.62
CA PRO A 118 -14.98 -5.91 -4.66
C PRO A 118 -13.75 -5.03 -4.43
N ALA A 119 -13.41 -4.78 -3.15
CA ALA A 119 -12.21 -4.08 -2.78
C ALA A 119 -11.03 -5.06 -2.69
N GLU A 120 -9.87 -4.65 -3.20
CA GLU A 120 -8.63 -5.42 -3.15
C GLU A 120 -7.57 -4.63 -2.39
N THR A 121 -6.89 -5.28 -1.46
CA THR A 121 -5.82 -4.67 -0.67
C THR A 121 -4.55 -5.49 -0.72
N ILE A 122 -3.41 -4.80 -0.61
CA ILE A 122 -2.11 -5.40 -0.30
C ILE A 122 -1.73 -4.93 1.09
N THR A 123 -1.52 -5.88 2.00
CA THR A 123 -1.11 -5.60 3.37
C THR A 123 0.31 -6.07 3.60
N PHE A 124 1.12 -5.20 4.15
CA PHE A 124 2.50 -5.46 4.55
C PHE A 124 2.59 -5.44 6.07
N TYR A 125 3.05 -6.53 6.68
CA TYR A 125 3.28 -6.66 8.12
C TYR A 125 4.77 -6.67 8.43
N ALA A 126 5.17 -5.93 9.46
CA ALA A 126 6.52 -5.88 10.00
C ALA A 126 6.56 -6.62 11.34
N GLY A 127 6.62 -7.94 11.29
CA GLY A 127 6.69 -8.83 12.46
C GLY A 127 8.08 -9.40 12.71
N THR A 128 8.12 -10.45 13.55
CA THR A 128 9.34 -11.22 13.85
C THR A 128 9.08 -12.71 13.77
N VAL A 129 10.12 -13.48 13.45
CA VAL A 129 10.08 -14.95 13.42
C VAL A 129 9.60 -15.48 14.77
N ASN A 130 8.60 -16.36 14.76
CA ASN A 130 7.91 -16.87 15.96
C ASN A 130 7.35 -15.77 16.88
N GLY A 131 7.10 -14.58 16.34
CA GLY A 131 6.52 -13.45 17.07
C GLY A 131 5.00 -13.51 17.21
N ALA A 132 4.39 -12.36 17.46
CA ALA A 132 2.95 -12.23 17.58
C ALA A 132 2.21 -12.59 16.28
N PRO A 133 0.96 -13.11 16.35
CA PRO A 133 0.19 -13.44 15.17
C PRO A 133 -0.13 -12.20 14.34
N LEU A 134 -0.43 -12.37 13.05
CA LEU A 134 -0.78 -11.25 12.16
C LEU A 134 -2.07 -10.55 12.58
N ARG A 135 -3.00 -11.28 13.22
CA ARG A 135 -4.28 -10.78 13.66
C ARG A 135 -4.78 -11.54 14.89
N VAL A 136 -5.40 -10.82 15.82
CA VAL A 136 -6.10 -11.34 16.99
C VAL A 136 -7.58 -10.98 16.88
N MET A 137 -8.48 -11.95 17.03
CA MET A 137 -9.92 -11.75 16.99
C MET A 137 -10.45 -11.38 18.38
N LYS A 138 -11.44 -10.49 18.48
CA LYS A 138 -11.96 -10.05 19.79
C LYS A 138 -12.69 -11.16 20.55
N ASN A 139 -13.38 -12.05 19.84
CA ASN A 139 -14.23 -13.08 20.42
C ASN A 139 -13.67 -14.51 20.25
N GLY A 140 -12.38 -14.66 19.92
CA GLY A 140 -11.72 -15.96 19.90
C GLY A 140 -12.13 -16.89 18.75
N ASP A 141 -12.66 -16.35 17.64
CA ASP A 141 -12.99 -17.10 16.41
C ASP A 141 -11.80 -17.23 15.44
#